data_d96b6fa85a4cde6f0235ff142239093f
#
_entry.id   d96b6fa85a4cde6f0235ff142239093f
#
_cell.length_a   1.000
_cell.length_b   1.000
_cell.length_c   1.000
_cell.angle_alpha   90.00
_cell.angle_beta   90.00
_cell.angle_gamma   90.00
#
_symmetry.space_group_name_H-M   'P 1'
#
loop_
_entity.id
_entity.type
_entity.pdbx_description
1 polymer ?
#
loop_
_entity_poly.entity_id
_entity_poly.type
_entity_poly.pdbx_seq_one_letter_code
_entity_poly.pdbx_strand_id
1 'polypeptide(L)'
;MINSFFNSALEAILSEEHELNDLFKMNSNYYRKNHHGVCNLYETTFVYLIFKELLRKQYPFTVYWEYPYPSNAKKHCDIALLKEDGTLDSLIEFKIWIRDDDKDIKNDVLKLQNEQGCKKYVFIIGYGGDIEENHSYLIRDNAPLKLINKRSIRTKFFKTALNIVDDNELNLFMYQVM
;
A
#
# COMPACT_ATOMS: atom_id res chain seq x y z
N MET A 1 -8.66 -14.69 -3.84
CA MET A 1 -9.02 -13.54 -2.99
C MET A 1 -7.86 -12.55 -2.85
N ILE A 2 -6.84 -12.80 -2.03
CA ILE A 2 -5.77 -11.81 -1.77
C ILE A 2 -5.00 -11.38 -3.03
N ASN A 3 -4.81 -12.26 -4.00
CA ASN A 3 -4.22 -11.90 -5.28
C ASN A 3 -5.11 -10.93 -6.09
N SER A 4 -6.43 -11.11 -6.03
CA SER A 4 -7.38 -10.18 -6.67
C SER A 4 -7.36 -8.82 -5.96
N PHE A 5 -7.27 -8.80 -4.63
CA PHE A 5 -7.06 -7.58 -3.86
C PHE A 5 -5.79 -6.84 -4.29
N PHE A 6 -4.65 -7.55 -4.34
CA PHE A 6 -3.37 -6.98 -4.76
C PHE A 6 -3.43 -6.39 -6.18
N ASN A 7 -4.07 -7.10 -7.13
CA ASN A 7 -4.24 -6.61 -8.49
C ASN A 7 -5.13 -5.35 -8.54
N SER A 8 -6.21 -5.30 -7.76
CA SER A 8 -7.05 -4.09 -7.65
C SER A 8 -6.29 -2.92 -7.03
N ALA A 9 -5.45 -3.18 -6.02
CA ALA A 9 -4.58 -2.16 -5.44
C ALA A 9 -3.57 -1.63 -6.47
N LEU A 10 -2.94 -2.52 -7.23
CA LEU A 10 -2.01 -2.15 -8.30
C LEU A 10 -2.71 -1.28 -9.37
N GLU A 11 -3.91 -1.66 -9.80
CA GLU A 11 -4.67 -0.91 -10.81
C GLU A 11 -5.09 0.48 -10.29
N ALA A 12 -5.52 0.58 -9.01
CA ALA A 12 -5.84 1.85 -8.41
C ALA A 12 -4.64 2.82 -8.42
N ILE A 13 -3.47 2.32 -8.04
CA ILE A 13 -2.23 3.12 -8.00
C ILE A 13 -1.78 3.52 -9.41
N LEU A 14 -1.83 2.61 -10.37
CA LEU A 14 -1.48 2.89 -11.78
C LEU A 14 -2.44 3.91 -12.41
N SER A 15 -3.74 3.80 -12.13
CA SER A 15 -4.74 4.76 -12.63
C SER A 15 -4.46 6.16 -12.10
N GLU A 16 -4.15 6.29 -10.80
CA GLU A 16 -3.82 7.56 -10.18
C GLU A 16 -2.50 8.14 -10.73
N GLU A 17 -1.48 7.31 -10.94
CA GLU A 17 -0.23 7.74 -11.57
C GLU A 17 -0.48 8.33 -12.97
N HIS A 18 -1.31 7.69 -13.78
CA HIS A 18 -1.66 8.17 -15.11
C HIS A 18 -2.43 9.49 -15.03
N GLU A 19 -3.42 9.59 -14.14
CA GLU A 19 -4.23 10.80 -13.96
C GLU A 19 -3.38 11.98 -13.51
N LEU A 20 -2.53 11.79 -12.50
CA LEU A 20 -1.60 12.81 -12.03
C LEU A 20 -0.65 13.27 -13.13
N ASN A 21 -0.05 12.35 -13.89
CA ASN A 21 0.84 12.69 -14.99
C ASN A 21 0.13 13.51 -16.08
N ASP A 22 -1.13 13.19 -16.39
CA ASP A 22 -1.90 13.94 -17.39
C ASP A 22 -2.29 15.33 -16.88
N LEU A 23 -2.72 15.45 -15.62
CA LEU A 23 -2.99 16.75 -14.99
C LEU A 23 -1.75 17.67 -14.99
N PHE A 24 -0.57 17.12 -14.70
CA PHE A 24 0.67 17.89 -14.71
C PHE A 24 1.11 18.29 -16.11
N LYS A 25 0.89 17.48 -17.14
CA LYS A 25 1.13 17.86 -18.55
C LYS A 25 0.25 19.04 -18.98
N MET A 26 -1.01 19.06 -18.52
CA MET A 26 -1.96 20.14 -18.83
C MET A 26 -1.59 21.47 -18.17
N ASN A 27 -0.83 21.43 -17.06
CA ASN A 27 -0.43 22.59 -16.26
C ASN A 27 1.09 22.83 -16.30
N SER A 28 1.63 23.20 -17.46
CA SER A 28 3.06 23.35 -17.68
C SER A 28 3.77 24.31 -16.70
N ASN A 29 3.05 25.30 -16.15
CA ASN A 29 3.59 26.22 -15.14
C ASN A 29 3.81 25.55 -13.77
N TYR A 30 3.09 24.50 -13.47
CA TYR A 30 3.23 23.71 -12.23
C TYR A 30 4.23 22.57 -12.38
N TYR A 31 4.51 22.12 -13.61
CA TYR A 31 5.33 20.95 -13.91
C TYR A 31 6.73 21.00 -13.27
N ARG A 32 7.28 22.20 -13.08
CA ARG A 32 8.64 22.39 -12.55
C ARG A 32 8.71 22.65 -11.04
N LYS A 33 7.60 22.89 -10.37
CA LYS A 33 7.58 23.35 -8.98
C LYS A 33 6.91 22.41 -8.00
N ASN A 34 6.06 21.50 -8.48
CA ASN A 34 5.28 20.61 -7.62
C ASN A 34 5.73 19.16 -7.81
N HIS A 35 5.69 18.43 -6.73
CA HIS A 35 5.80 16.99 -6.78
C HIS A 35 4.66 16.43 -7.62
N HIS A 36 4.94 15.43 -8.44
CA HIS A 36 3.94 14.75 -9.23
C HIS A 36 4.23 13.26 -9.28
N GLY A 37 3.19 12.48 -9.55
CA GLY A 37 3.21 11.04 -9.43
C GLY A 37 2.84 10.55 -8.02
N VAL A 38 2.45 9.31 -7.96
CA VAL A 38 1.93 8.69 -6.72
C VAL A 38 2.97 8.58 -5.60
N CYS A 39 4.27 8.65 -5.92
CA CYS A 39 5.32 8.60 -4.90
C CYS A 39 5.27 9.75 -3.88
N ASN A 40 4.47 10.78 -4.13
CA ASN A 40 4.29 11.91 -3.20
C ASN A 40 3.00 11.84 -2.39
N LEU A 41 2.22 10.77 -2.54
CA LEU A 41 1.00 10.57 -1.80
C LEU A 41 1.28 10.03 -0.40
N TYR A 42 0.39 10.37 0.53
CA TYR A 42 0.41 9.84 1.89
C TYR A 42 -0.21 8.45 1.95
N GLU A 43 0.12 7.69 2.97
CA GLU A 43 -0.39 6.34 3.23
C GLU A 43 -1.93 6.27 3.18
N THR A 44 -2.61 7.18 3.86
CA THR A 44 -4.07 7.28 3.86
C THR A 44 -4.66 7.52 2.47
N THR A 45 -3.94 8.21 1.59
CA THR A 45 -4.37 8.41 0.19
C THR A 45 -4.33 7.09 -0.58
N PHE A 46 -3.27 6.29 -0.43
CA PHE A 46 -3.21 4.96 -1.05
C PHE A 46 -4.33 4.06 -0.55
N VAL A 47 -4.58 4.04 0.76
CA VAL A 47 -5.70 3.27 1.35
C VAL A 47 -7.02 3.69 0.73
N TYR A 48 -7.28 4.99 0.62
CA TYR A 48 -8.49 5.53 0.00
C TYR A 48 -8.64 5.14 -1.48
N LEU A 49 -7.58 5.26 -2.27
CA LEU A 49 -7.60 4.89 -3.69
C LEU A 49 -7.93 3.41 -3.88
N ILE A 50 -7.31 2.56 -3.10
CA ILE A 50 -7.52 1.11 -3.14
C ILE A 50 -8.94 0.77 -2.68
N PHE A 51 -9.41 1.35 -1.58
CA PHE A 51 -10.77 1.17 -1.08
C PHE A 51 -11.81 1.57 -2.14
N LYS A 52 -11.65 2.75 -2.75
CA LYS A 52 -12.52 3.24 -3.83
C LYS A 52 -12.55 2.27 -5.04
N GLU A 53 -11.40 1.75 -5.44
CA GLU A 53 -11.31 0.79 -6.55
C GLU A 53 -11.98 -0.54 -6.23
N LEU A 54 -11.83 -1.06 -5.01
CA LEU A 54 -12.50 -2.28 -4.57
C LEU A 54 -14.04 -2.12 -4.60
N LEU A 55 -14.55 -0.97 -4.15
CA LEU A 55 -15.98 -0.67 -4.23
C LEU A 55 -16.46 -0.57 -5.68
N ARG A 56 -15.69 0.09 -6.55
CA ARG A 56 -16.03 0.24 -7.97
C ARG A 56 -16.11 -1.09 -8.70
N LYS A 57 -15.24 -2.02 -8.38
CA LYS A 57 -15.19 -3.36 -8.98
C LYS A 57 -16.21 -4.35 -8.41
N GLN A 58 -17.04 -3.93 -7.46
CA GLN A 58 -17.97 -4.83 -6.78
C GLN A 58 -17.23 -6.07 -6.25
N TYR A 59 -16.17 -5.83 -5.50
CA TYR A 59 -15.34 -6.88 -4.92
C TYR A 59 -16.21 -7.88 -4.12
N PRO A 60 -15.99 -9.21 -4.23
CA PRO A 60 -16.90 -10.22 -3.69
C PRO A 60 -16.87 -10.33 -2.16
N PHE A 61 -16.32 -9.35 -1.47
CA PHE A 61 -16.26 -9.22 -0.03
C PHE A 61 -16.77 -7.86 0.37
N THR A 62 -17.39 -7.77 1.54
CA THR A 62 -17.65 -6.47 2.14
C THR A 62 -16.31 -5.89 2.60
N VAL A 63 -15.99 -4.72 2.09
CA VAL A 63 -14.74 -4.01 2.39
C VAL A 63 -15.02 -2.92 3.41
N TYR A 64 -14.28 -2.91 4.51
CA TYR A 64 -14.36 -1.88 5.54
C TYR A 64 -13.04 -1.11 5.61
N TRP A 65 -13.14 0.19 5.70
CA TRP A 65 -12.04 1.08 6.00
C TRP A 65 -12.04 1.40 7.50
N GLU A 66 -10.87 1.43 8.12
CA GLU A 66 -10.70 1.65 9.55
C GLU A 66 -11.54 0.70 10.42
N TYR A 67 -11.36 -0.60 10.17
CA TYR A 67 -12.07 -1.63 10.91
C TYR A 67 -11.48 -1.84 12.31
N PRO A 68 -12.30 -1.81 13.39
CA PRO A 68 -11.79 -2.02 14.72
C PRO A 68 -11.20 -3.42 14.88
N TYR A 69 -10.03 -3.52 15.52
CA TYR A 69 -9.44 -4.81 15.81
C TYR A 69 -10.30 -5.63 16.77
N PRO A 70 -10.56 -6.92 16.49
CA PRO A 70 -11.29 -7.81 17.40
C PRO A 70 -10.73 -7.84 18.82
N SER A 71 -9.39 -7.85 18.96
CA SER A 71 -8.72 -7.86 20.27
C SER A 71 -8.73 -6.51 20.98
N ASN A 72 -8.92 -5.39 20.26
CA ASN A 72 -8.87 -4.04 20.82
C ASN A 72 -9.64 -3.03 19.96
N ALA A 73 -10.92 -2.85 20.21
CA ALA A 73 -11.80 -1.96 19.46
C ALA A 73 -11.41 -0.46 19.50
N LYS A 74 -10.40 -0.06 20.29
CA LYS A 74 -9.87 1.32 20.28
C LYS A 74 -8.79 1.52 19.19
N LYS A 75 -8.32 0.45 18.59
CA LYS A 75 -7.36 0.48 17.48
C LYS A 75 -8.06 -0.01 16.22
N HIS A 76 -7.66 0.53 15.08
CA HIS A 76 -8.27 0.20 13.80
C HIS A 76 -7.21 -0.32 12.84
N CYS A 77 -7.62 -1.29 12.02
CA CYS A 77 -6.88 -1.79 10.88
C CYS A 77 -7.31 -0.99 9.64
N ASP A 78 -6.39 -0.71 8.74
CA ASP A 78 -6.67 0.13 7.57
C ASP A 78 -7.77 -0.44 6.69
N ILE A 79 -7.72 -1.75 6.36
CA ILE A 79 -8.78 -2.43 5.59
C ILE A 79 -9.08 -3.79 6.20
N ALA A 80 -10.37 -4.09 6.34
CA ALA A 80 -10.87 -5.43 6.62
C ALA A 80 -11.73 -5.97 5.48
N LEU A 81 -11.62 -7.27 5.24
CA LEU A 81 -12.46 -8.00 4.29
C LEU A 81 -13.37 -8.96 5.06
N LEU A 82 -14.68 -8.80 4.89
CA LEU A 82 -15.68 -9.67 5.47
C LEU A 82 -16.32 -10.53 4.38
N LYS A 83 -16.61 -11.77 4.71
CA LYS A 83 -17.38 -12.68 3.86
C LYS A 83 -18.85 -12.25 3.77
N GLU A 84 -19.61 -12.86 2.88
CA GLU A 84 -21.04 -12.61 2.70
C GLU A 84 -21.86 -12.81 3.98
N ASP A 85 -21.43 -13.75 4.84
CA ASP A 85 -22.08 -14.02 6.13
C ASP A 85 -21.69 -13.01 7.23
N GLY A 86 -20.91 -11.99 6.91
CA GLY A 86 -20.42 -10.96 7.83
C GLY A 86 -19.22 -11.39 8.67
N THR A 87 -18.72 -12.62 8.52
CA THR A 87 -17.53 -13.05 9.28
C THR A 87 -16.26 -12.43 8.73
N LEU A 88 -15.35 -12.03 9.64
CA LEU A 88 -14.06 -11.47 9.29
C LEU A 88 -13.19 -12.51 8.57
N ASP A 89 -12.78 -12.22 7.34
CA ASP A 89 -11.85 -13.07 6.59
C ASP A 89 -10.41 -12.60 6.72
N SER A 90 -10.18 -11.29 6.56
CA SER A 90 -8.83 -10.73 6.50
C SER A 90 -8.73 -9.34 7.10
N LEU A 91 -7.59 -9.07 7.75
CA LEU A 91 -7.13 -7.76 8.16
C LEU A 91 -5.89 -7.38 7.34
N ILE A 92 -5.83 -6.13 6.88
CA ILE A 92 -4.77 -5.62 6.01
C ILE A 92 -4.33 -4.26 6.53
N GLU A 93 -3.10 -4.18 7.01
CA GLU A 93 -2.42 -2.92 7.33
C GLU A 93 -1.64 -2.42 6.12
N PHE A 94 -1.61 -1.12 5.93
CA PHE A 94 -0.82 -0.45 4.91
C PHE A 94 0.35 0.27 5.53
N LYS A 95 1.47 0.27 4.82
CA LYS A 95 2.63 1.03 5.27
C LYS A 95 3.42 1.59 4.09
N ILE A 96 3.71 2.89 4.14
CA ILE A 96 4.77 3.46 3.33
C ILE A 96 6.09 3.18 4.04
N TRP A 97 6.99 2.50 3.31
CA TRP A 97 8.30 2.16 3.82
C TRP A 97 9.37 3.05 3.18
N ILE A 98 10.03 3.79 4.04
CA ILE A 98 11.25 4.52 3.70
C ILE A 98 12.40 3.68 4.24
N ARG A 99 13.36 3.35 3.38
CA ARG A 99 14.51 2.50 3.72
C ARG A 99 15.16 2.96 5.04
N ASP A 100 15.52 2.00 5.88
CA ASP A 100 16.11 2.17 7.22
C ASP A 100 15.12 2.58 8.34
N ASP A 101 13.83 2.74 8.05
CA ASP A 101 12.79 2.98 9.06
C ASP A 101 11.68 1.91 8.98
N ASP A 102 11.93 0.76 9.58
CA ASP A 102 11.00 -0.38 9.59
C ASP A 102 10.22 -0.52 10.92
N LYS A 103 10.41 0.41 11.87
CA LYS A 103 9.79 0.36 13.18
C LYS A 103 8.26 0.30 13.11
N ASP A 104 7.67 1.08 12.23
CA ASP A 104 6.21 1.12 12.08
C ASP A 104 5.68 -0.17 11.47
N ILE A 105 6.41 -0.76 10.51
CA ILE A 105 6.08 -2.07 9.95
C ILE A 105 6.08 -3.14 11.04
N LYS A 106 7.11 -3.16 11.89
CA LYS A 106 7.21 -4.08 13.03
C LYS A 106 6.03 -3.94 14.00
N ASN A 107 5.64 -2.70 14.29
CA ASN A 107 4.50 -2.42 15.15
C ASN A 107 3.19 -2.96 14.57
N ASP A 108 2.96 -2.78 13.27
CA ASP A 108 1.74 -3.28 12.60
C ASP A 108 1.74 -4.82 12.51
N VAL A 109 2.88 -5.43 12.24
CA VAL A 109 3.04 -6.88 12.31
C VAL A 109 2.68 -7.41 13.71
N LEU A 110 3.15 -6.78 14.77
CA LEU A 110 2.84 -7.16 16.15
C LEU A 110 1.35 -7.00 16.49
N LYS A 111 0.69 -5.94 16.01
CA LYS A 111 -0.76 -5.77 16.18
C LYS A 111 -1.51 -6.92 15.52
N LEU A 112 -1.18 -7.22 14.26
CA LEU A 112 -1.81 -8.29 13.49
C LEU A 112 -1.58 -9.67 14.10
N GLN A 113 -0.39 -9.94 14.66
CA GLN A 113 -0.09 -11.22 15.30
C GLN A 113 -1.01 -11.52 16.48
N ASN A 114 -1.50 -10.51 17.18
CA ASN A 114 -2.40 -10.65 18.31
C ASN A 114 -3.83 -11.02 17.88
N GLU A 115 -4.18 -10.89 16.60
CA GLU A 115 -5.50 -11.23 16.10
C GLU A 115 -5.62 -12.71 15.79
N GLN A 116 -6.79 -13.28 16.04
CA GLN A 116 -7.10 -14.69 15.80
C GLN A 116 -8.33 -14.85 14.91
N GLY A 117 -8.46 -16.03 14.28
CA GLY A 117 -9.63 -16.38 13.49
C GLY A 117 -9.73 -15.71 12.11
N CYS A 118 -8.73 -14.93 11.71
CA CYS A 118 -8.69 -14.28 10.40
C CYS A 118 -7.28 -14.36 9.76
N LYS A 119 -7.22 -14.13 8.47
CA LYS A 119 -5.94 -13.96 7.75
C LYS A 119 -5.43 -12.53 7.98
N LYS A 120 -4.13 -12.37 8.00
CA LYS A 120 -3.45 -11.13 8.37
C LYS A 120 -2.41 -10.76 7.33
N TYR A 121 -2.46 -9.52 6.86
CA TYR A 121 -1.58 -9.06 5.80
C TYR A 121 -1.04 -7.67 6.08
N VAL A 122 0.18 -7.42 5.60
CA VAL A 122 0.74 -6.06 5.50
C VAL A 122 0.98 -5.76 4.02
N PHE A 123 0.43 -4.65 3.56
CA PHE A 123 0.68 -4.10 2.23
C PHE A 123 1.71 -2.99 2.37
N ILE A 124 2.89 -3.19 1.79
CA ILE A 124 4.01 -2.27 1.91
C ILE A 124 4.26 -1.58 0.58
N ILE A 125 4.40 -0.28 0.63
CA ILE A 125 4.73 0.59 -0.50
C ILE A 125 6.12 1.17 -0.24
N GLY A 126 7.14 0.67 -0.97
CA GLY A 126 8.53 1.10 -0.83
C GLY A 126 8.98 2.00 -1.98
N TYR A 127 9.80 3.00 -1.68
CA TYR A 127 10.33 3.92 -2.66
C TYR A 127 11.77 3.61 -3.04
N GLY A 128 12.06 3.69 -4.35
CA GLY A 128 13.40 3.54 -4.88
C GLY A 128 13.99 2.14 -4.76
N GLY A 129 15.15 1.95 -5.33
CA GLY A 129 15.89 0.70 -5.26
C GLY A 129 15.29 -0.43 -6.09
N ASP A 130 16.01 -1.53 -6.14
CA ASP A 130 15.58 -2.75 -6.78
C ASP A 130 14.55 -3.49 -5.92
N ILE A 131 13.52 -4.07 -6.56
CA ILE A 131 12.45 -4.78 -5.85
C ILE A 131 12.99 -5.99 -5.07
N GLU A 132 14.01 -6.69 -5.58
CA GLU A 132 14.59 -7.84 -4.89
C GLU A 132 15.46 -7.42 -3.71
N GLU A 133 16.21 -6.33 -3.86
CA GLU A 133 17.00 -5.75 -2.77
C GLU A 133 16.06 -5.29 -1.63
N ASN A 134 15.01 -4.54 -1.98
CA ASN A 134 14.03 -4.06 -1.01
C ASN A 134 13.29 -5.22 -0.32
N HIS A 135 12.90 -6.26 -1.08
CA HIS A 135 12.31 -7.45 -0.50
C HIS A 135 13.26 -8.13 0.50
N SER A 136 14.51 -8.35 0.11
CA SER A 136 15.51 -8.98 0.97
C SER A 136 15.75 -8.18 2.25
N TYR A 137 15.74 -6.85 2.16
CA TYR A 137 15.86 -5.96 3.30
C TYR A 137 14.66 -6.09 4.26
N LEU A 138 13.44 -6.05 3.71
CA LEU A 138 12.21 -6.12 4.51
C LEU A 138 12.06 -7.44 5.28
N ILE A 139 12.40 -8.58 4.67
CA ILE A 139 12.27 -9.88 5.34
C ILE A 139 13.37 -10.16 6.34
N ARG A 140 14.56 -9.55 6.19
CA ARG A 140 15.71 -9.79 7.08
C ARG A 140 15.39 -9.52 8.54
N ASP A 141 14.70 -8.42 8.80
CA ASP A 141 14.47 -7.90 10.15
C ASP A 141 12.99 -7.95 10.58
N ASN A 142 12.08 -8.38 9.68
CA ASN A 142 10.62 -8.36 9.89
C ASN A 142 9.99 -9.77 9.84
N ALA A 143 10.66 -10.77 10.37
CA ALA A 143 10.03 -12.08 10.59
C ALA A 143 8.89 -11.92 11.63
N PRO A 144 7.73 -12.56 11.44
CA PRO A 144 7.43 -13.66 10.52
C PRO A 144 6.58 -13.21 9.32
N LEU A 145 7.21 -12.69 8.29
CA LEU A 145 6.53 -12.28 7.06
C LEU A 145 6.75 -13.30 5.94
N LYS A 146 5.65 -13.71 5.31
CA LYS A 146 5.66 -14.54 4.09
C LYS A 146 5.21 -13.71 2.90
N LEU A 147 6.10 -13.50 1.92
CA LEU A 147 5.76 -12.80 0.69
C LEU A 147 4.66 -13.54 -0.08
N ILE A 148 3.58 -12.83 -0.45
CA ILE A 148 2.48 -13.33 -1.29
C ILE A 148 2.57 -12.76 -2.70
N ASN A 149 2.79 -11.45 -2.81
CA ASN A 149 2.91 -10.76 -4.09
C ASN A 149 3.92 -9.62 -4.00
N LYS A 150 4.54 -9.32 -5.14
CA LYS A 150 5.36 -8.11 -5.33
C LYS A 150 5.21 -7.58 -6.75
N ARG A 151 5.29 -6.26 -6.92
CA ARG A 151 5.34 -5.54 -8.20
C ARG A 151 6.13 -4.26 -8.05
N SER A 152 6.77 -3.85 -9.14
CA SER A 152 7.34 -2.51 -9.27
C SER A 152 6.57 -1.73 -10.33
N ILE A 153 6.34 -0.46 -10.09
CA ILE A 153 5.77 0.49 -11.05
C ILE A 153 6.69 1.70 -11.19
N ARG A 154 6.78 2.23 -12.41
CA ARG A 154 7.48 3.51 -12.64
C ARG A 154 6.57 4.65 -12.27
N THR A 155 7.11 5.60 -11.55
CA THR A 155 6.43 6.84 -11.14
C THR A 155 7.33 8.03 -11.40
N LYS A 156 6.75 9.22 -11.48
CA LYS A 156 7.49 10.46 -11.61
C LYS A 156 7.79 11.06 -10.24
N PHE A 157 8.98 11.54 -10.06
CA PHE A 157 9.43 12.21 -8.85
C PHE A 157 10.16 13.51 -9.18
N PHE A 158 9.76 14.60 -8.55
CA PHE A 158 10.41 15.89 -8.73
C PHE A 158 11.49 16.12 -7.67
N LYS A 159 12.74 16.22 -8.11
CA LYS A 159 13.88 16.55 -7.24
C LYS A 159 14.01 18.06 -7.14
N THR A 160 13.49 18.65 -6.05
CA THR A 160 13.53 20.10 -5.80
C THR A 160 14.94 20.69 -5.84
N ALA A 161 15.92 19.99 -5.26
CA ALA A 161 17.32 20.46 -5.22
C ALA A 161 17.96 20.60 -6.61
N LEU A 162 17.52 19.80 -7.59
CA LEU A 162 18.08 19.80 -8.95
C LEU A 162 17.13 20.40 -9.98
N ASN A 163 15.91 20.77 -9.57
CA ASN A 163 14.85 21.28 -10.45
C ASN A 163 14.57 20.37 -11.67
N ILE A 164 14.67 19.06 -11.50
CA ILE A 164 14.43 18.04 -12.52
C ILE A 164 13.32 17.08 -12.11
N VAL A 165 12.63 16.53 -13.11
CA VAL A 165 11.73 15.39 -12.96
C VAL A 165 12.52 14.13 -13.29
N ASP A 166 12.48 13.17 -12.40
CA ASP A 166 13.18 11.91 -12.55
C ASP A 166 12.20 10.74 -12.50
N ASP A 167 12.54 9.66 -13.15
CA ASP A 167 11.82 8.40 -13.00
C ASP A 167 12.24 7.74 -11.68
N ASN A 168 11.27 7.26 -10.95
CA ASN A 168 11.49 6.51 -9.72
C ASN A 168 10.71 5.20 -9.77
N GLU A 169 11.09 4.26 -8.96
CA GLU A 169 10.34 3.01 -8.79
C GLU A 169 9.58 3.01 -7.48
N LEU A 170 8.32 2.62 -7.56
CA LEU A 170 7.47 2.32 -6.43
C LEU A 170 7.31 0.80 -6.34
N ASN A 171 7.81 0.23 -5.28
CA ASN A 171 7.76 -1.21 -5.05
C ASN A 171 6.60 -1.56 -4.13
N LEU A 172 5.72 -2.45 -4.59
CA LEU A 172 4.55 -2.91 -3.88
C LEU A 172 4.78 -4.34 -3.40
N PHE A 173 4.56 -4.57 -2.11
CA PHE A 173 4.68 -5.88 -1.50
C PHE A 173 3.41 -6.22 -0.72
N MET A 174 2.98 -7.47 -0.82
CA MET A 174 1.95 -8.04 0.04
C MET A 174 2.55 -9.20 0.82
N TYR A 175 2.60 -9.05 2.12
CA TYR A 175 3.06 -10.12 3.02
C TYR A 175 1.91 -10.66 3.84
N GLN A 176 1.90 -11.95 4.04
CA GLN A 176 1.10 -12.60 5.07
C GLN A 176 1.88 -12.60 6.39
N VAL A 177 1.22 -12.20 7.46
CA VAL A 177 1.75 -12.29 8.83
C VAL A 177 1.42 -13.69 9.36
N MET A 178 2.47 -14.42 9.79
CA MET A 178 2.39 -15.80 10.24
C MET A 178 2.08 -15.90 11.73
#